data_7548d25d32b97de5a4e0314eba05b3a9
#
_entry.id   7548d25d32b97de5a4e0314eba05b3a9
#
_cell.length_a   1.000
_cell.length_b   1.000
_cell.length_c   1.000
_cell.angle_alpha   90.00
_cell.angle_beta   90.00
_cell.angle_gamma   90.00
#
_symmetry.space_group_name_H-M   'P 1'
#
loop_
_entity.id
_entity.type
_entity.pdbx_description
1 polymer ?
#
loop_
_entity_poly.entity_id
_entity_poly.type
_entity_poly.pdbx_seq_one_letter_code
_entity_poly.pdbx_strand_id
1 'polypeptide(L)'
;MTARMVPFQESIGEFISIYYETMDRLGAERSYYFDDEYFSHFYKLGDKVHLCIVELEDKVTCSGIFTECGGIIQYHLGGTRNEFFKQAPSKLMFDYLRLWAKERGNEVLHLGGGVGGSKDSLYHFKAGFSKQTHTFLTLRLIIDEEKYRYLVELRAKSLNAEVEELLSTKFFPAYRCTK
;
A
#
# COMPACT_ATOMS: atom_id res chain seq x y z
N MET A 1 -3.94 -23.27 -9.41
CA MET A 1 -3.65 -22.21 -8.40
C MET A 1 -4.80 -22.17 -7.41
N THR A 2 -4.46 -22.02 -6.14
CA THR A 2 -5.42 -21.93 -5.03
C THR A 2 -5.10 -20.71 -4.19
N ALA A 3 -6.11 -19.91 -3.83
CA ALA A 3 -5.96 -18.78 -2.92
C ALA A 3 -6.48 -19.16 -1.54
N ARG A 4 -5.81 -18.70 -0.48
CA ARG A 4 -6.23 -18.91 0.90
C ARG A 4 -5.70 -17.85 1.84
N MET A 5 -6.38 -17.66 2.97
CA MET A 5 -5.85 -16.88 4.10
C MET A 5 -4.87 -17.74 4.89
N VAL A 6 -3.83 -17.09 5.42
CA VAL A 6 -2.79 -17.75 6.22
C VAL A 6 -2.52 -16.97 7.51
N PRO A 7 -2.00 -17.62 8.56
CA PRO A 7 -1.56 -16.94 9.78
C PRO A 7 -0.49 -15.91 9.45
N PHE A 8 -0.70 -14.67 9.88
CA PHE A 8 0.18 -13.55 9.53
C PHE A 8 1.62 -13.78 10.00
N GLN A 9 1.81 -14.22 11.25
CA GLN A 9 3.14 -14.41 11.83
C GLN A 9 3.97 -15.49 11.12
N GLU A 10 3.33 -16.57 10.73
CA GLU A 10 4.01 -17.72 10.12
C GLU A 10 4.42 -17.45 8.67
N SER A 11 3.67 -16.56 8.00
CA SER A 11 3.79 -16.36 6.55
C SER A 11 4.36 -14.99 6.16
N ILE A 12 4.63 -14.10 7.12
CA ILE A 12 5.10 -12.73 6.82
C ILE A 12 6.47 -12.73 6.15
N GLY A 13 7.38 -13.63 6.50
CA GLY A 13 8.70 -13.74 5.87
C GLY A 13 8.60 -14.07 4.38
N GLU A 14 7.70 -15.00 4.01
CA GLU A 14 7.42 -15.33 2.61
C GLU A 14 6.83 -14.13 1.86
N PHE A 15 5.88 -13.42 2.49
CA PHE A 15 5.31 -12.19 1.94
C PHE A 15 6.39 -11.14 1.67
N ILE A 16 7.28 -10.84 2.63
CA ILE A 16 8.34 -9.84 2.49
C ILE A 16 9.24 -10.18 1.30
N SER A 17 9.63 -11.46 1.16
CA SER A 17 10.42 -11.93 0.02
C SER A 17 9.73 -11.63 -1.32
N ILE A 18 8.44 -11.95 -1.45
CA ILE A 18 7.66 -11.72 -2.68
C ILE A 18 7.44 -10.21 -2.93
N TYR A 19 7.22 -9.45 -1.87
CA TYR A 19 7.04 -8.01 -1.94
C TYR A 19 8.31 -7.31 -2.43
N TYR A 20 9.47 -7.63 -1.88
CA TYR A 20 10.73 -7.05 -2.32
C TYR A 20 11.08 -7.42 -3.77
N GLU A 21 10.87 -8.69 -4.16
CA GLU A 21 11.02 -9.12 -5.55
C GLU A 21 10.14 -8.30 -6.51
N THR A 22 8.94 -7.92 -6.05
CA THR A 22 8.05 -7.04 -6.81
C THR A 22 8.56 -5.61 -6.86
N MET A 23 9.07 -5.05 -5.76
CA MET A 23 9.64 -3.70 -5.72
C MET A 23 10.88 -3.59 -6.60
N ASP A 24 11.75 -4.60 -6.58
CA ASP A 24 12.93 -4.69 -7.45
C ASP A 24 12.53 -4.68 -8.93
N ARG A 25 11.56 -5.50 -9.31
CA ARG A 25 11.04 -5.55 -10.70
C ARG A 25 10.47 -4.22 -11.16
N LEU A 26 9.85 -3.46 -10.26
CA LEU A 26 9.23 -2.18 -10.57
C LEU A 26 10.24 -1.01 -10.53
N GLY A 27 11.48 -1.24 -10.06
CA GLY A 27 12.43 -0.17 -9.81
C GLY A 27 11.91 0.85 -8.80
N ALA A 28 11.22 0.35 -7.75
CA ALA A 28 10.55 1.20 -6.78
C ALA A 28 11.56 2.05 -5.98
N GLU A 29 11.12 3.23 -5.55
CA GLU A 29 11.92 4.08 -4.67
C GLU A 29 12.18 3.39 -3.31
N ARG A 30 13.29 3.72 -2.67
CA ARG A 30 13.70 3.13 -1.39
C ARG A 30 12.64 3.26 -0.28
N SER A 31 11.80 4.26 -0.35
CA SER A 31 10.69 4.50 0.58
C SER A 31 9.63 3.39 0.57
N TYR A 32 9.61 2.53 -0.45
CA TYR A 32 8.72 1.36 -0.53
C TYR A 32 9.33 0.08 0.06
N TYR A 33 10.59 0.10 0.49
CA TYR A 33 11.22 -1.06 1.14
C TYR A 33 11.09 -0.90 2.66
N PHE A 34 9.98 -1.41 3.17
CA PHE A 34 9.65 -1.37 4.59
C PHE A 34 10.47 -2.40 5.37
N ASP A 35 10.94 -2.03 6.54
CA ASP A 35 11.73 -2.89 7.42
C ASP A 35 10.87 -3.83 8.29
N ASP A 36 11.53 -4.68 9.06
CA ASP A 36 10.87 -5.64 9.96
C ASP A 36 10.06 -4.92 11.05
N GLU A 37 10.49 -3.73 11.48
CA GLU A 37 9.77 -2.93 12.47
C GLU A 37 8.41 -2.50 11.92
N TYR A 38 8.36 -2.05 10.67
CA TYR A 38 7.11 -1.71 9.99
C TYR A 38 6.14 -2.90 9.98
N PHE A 39 6.59 -4.08 9.54
CA PHE A 39 5.73 -5.27 9.49
C PHE A 39 5.31 -5.76 10.88
N SER A 40 6.16 -5.58 11.90
CA SER A 40 5.82 -5.92 13.29
C SER A 40 4.65 -5.11 13.84
N HIS A 41 4.46 -3.86 13.36
CA HIS A 41 3.34 -3.03 13.75
C HIS A 41 1.99 -3.55 13.25
N PHE A 42 1.96 -4.21 12.07
CA PHE A 42 0.73 -4.87 11.61
C PHE A 42 0.29 -5.99 12.54
N TYR A 43 1.23 -6.72 13.10
CA TYR A 43 0.92 -7.76 14.07
C TYR A 43 0.13 -7.23 15.28
N LYS A 44 0.42 -6.00 15.72
CA LYS A 44 -0.29 -5.35 16.83
C LYS A 44 -1.75 -5.03 16.52
N LEU A 45 -2.15 -5.03 15.25
CA LEU A 45 -3.53 -4.83 14.82
C LEU A 45 -4.40 -6.10 14.97
N GLY A 46 -3.79 -7.25 15.28
CA GLY A 46 -4.48 -8.50 15.59
C GLY A 46 -5.42 -8.95 14.46
N ASP A 47 -6.70 -9.11 14.79
CA ASP A 47 -7.76 -9.57 13.90
C ASP A 47 -8.16 -8.57 12.79
N LYS A 48 -7.52 -7.40 12.76
CA LYS A 48 -7.71 -6.37 11.72
C LYS A 48 -6.75 -6.49 10.55
N VAL A 49 -5.80 -7.41 10.61
CA VAL A 49 -4.82 -7.64 9.54
C VAL A 49 -4.88 -9.06 9.05
N HIS A 50 -4.89 -9.21 7.74
CA HIS A 50 -5.05 -10.48 7.06
C HIS A 50 -3.97 -10.63 5.99
N LEU A 51 -3.44 -11.86 5.88
CA LEU A 51 -2.49 -12.23 4.85
C LEU A 51 -3.12 -13.29 3.95
N CYS A 52 -3.17 -13.01 2.65
CA CYS A 52 -3.65 -13.92 1.63
C CYS A 52 -2.48 -14.35 0.75
N ILE A 53 -2.42 -15.64 0.42
CA ILE A 53 -1.48 -16.19 -0.53
C ILE A 53 -2.20 -16.89 -1.68
N VAL A 54 -1.51 -16.98 -2.81
CA VAL A 54 -1.89 -17.83 -3.94
C VAL A 54 -0.78 -18.83 -4.18
N GLU A 55 -1.14 -20.10 -4.25
CA GLU A 55 -0.20 -21.21 -4.42
C GLU A 55 -0.46 -21.96 -5.73
N LEU A 56 0.61 -22.47 -6.32
CA LEU A 56 0.62 -23.43 -7.41
C LEU A 56 1.67 -24.51 -7.09
N GLU A 57 1.24 -25.78 -7.00
CA GLU A 57 2.15 -26.91 -6.75
C GLU A 57 3.08 -26.64 -5.55
N ASP A 58 2.49 -26.29 -4.41
CA ASP A 58 3.17 -25.98 -3.13
C ASP A 58 4.13 -24.76 -3.16
N LYS A 59 4.11 -23.98 -4.25
CA LYS A 59 4.86 -22.72 -4.34
C LYS A 59 3.95 -21.51 -4.19
N VAL A 60 4.29 -20.59 -3.30
CA VAL A 60 3.59 -19.31 -3.19
C VAL A 60 3.94 -18.43 -4.39
N THR A 61 2.95 -18.11 -5.19
CA THR A 61 3.09 -17.34 -6.44
C THR A 61 2.83 -15.85 -6.27
N CYS A 62 1.93 -15.52 -5.33
CA CYS A 62 1.50 -14.16 -5.04
C CYS A 62 1.06 -14.07 -3.57
N SER A 63 1.25 -12.93 -2.95
CA SER A 63 0.81 -12.68 -1.58
C SER A 63 0.38 -11.23 -1.39
N GLY A 64 -0.55 -11.00 -0.45
CA GLY A 64 -1.07 -9.67 -0.15
C GLY A 64 -1.49 -9.48 1.29
N ILE A 65 -1.18 -8.31 1.84
CA ILE A 65 -1.65 -7.83 3.15
C ILE A 65 -2.91 -7.00 2.95
N PHE A 66 -3.90 -7.28 3.79
CA PHE A 66 -5.19 -6.59 3.81
C PHE A 66 -5.51 -6.14 5.22
N THR A 67 -6.17 -4.99 5.33
CA THR A 67 -6.67 -4.49 6.61
C THR A 67 -8.20 -4.47 6.62
N GLU A 68 -8.81 -4.75 7.78
CA GLU A 68 -10.26 -4.82 7.98
C GLU A 68 -10.72 -3.81 9.01
N CYS A 69 -11.62 -2.91 8.63
CA CYS A 69 -12.19 -1.93 9.53
C CYS A 69 -13.54 -1.42 9.01
N GLY A 70 -14.55 -1.35 9.89
CA GLY A 70 -15.82 -0.71 9.59
C GLY A 70 -16.56 -1.26 8.37
N GLY A 71 -16.53 -2.56 8.13
CA GLY A 71 -17.14 -3.20 6.95
C GLY A 71 -16.35 -3.06 5.65
N ILE A 72 -15.10 -2.62 5.75
CA ILE A 72 -14.21 -2.41 4.60
C ILE A 72 -12.98 -3.32 4.75
N ILE A 73 -12.69 -4.09 3.72
CA ILE A 73 -11.37 -4.73 3.54
C ILE A 73 -10.56 -3.86 2.58
N GLN A 74 -9.38 -3.45 3.00
CA GLN A 74 -8.48 -2.65 2.16
C GLN A 74 -7.25 -3.45 1.75
N TYR A 75 -6.97 -3.51 0.45
CA TYR A 75 -5.69 -3.97 -0.06
C TYR A 75 -4.60 -2.96 0.29
N HIS A 76 -3.63 -3.41 1.08
CA HIS A 76 -2.56 -2.54 1.57
C HIS A 76 -1.27 -2.73 0.78
N LEU A 77 -0.68 -3.90 0.82
CA LEU A 77 0.54 -4.26 0.10
C LEU A 77 0.38 -5.61 -0.56
N GLY A 78 1.11 -5.83 -1.63
CA GLY A 78 1.15 -7.15 -2.26
C GLY A 78 2.24 -7.29 -3.29
N GLY A 79 2.54 -8.52 -3.61
CA GLY A 79 3.56 -8.87 -4.58
C GLY A 79 3.24 -10.15 -5.33
N THR A 80 3.94 -10.33 -6.43
CA THR A 80 3.88 -11.52 -7.28
C THR A 80 5.30 -11.92 -7.66
N ARG A 81 5.64 -13.18 -7.49
CA ARG A 81 6.96 -13.70 -7.91
C ARG A 81 7.13 -13.56 -9.42
N ASN A 82 8.34 -13.22 -9.84
CA ASN A 82 8.68 -12.96 -11.24
C ASN A 82 8.32 -14.12 -12.15
N GLU A 83 8.60 -15.35 -11.73
CA GLU A 83 8.34 -16.55 -12.52
C GLU A 83 6.85 -16.75 -12.82
N PHE A 84 5.94 -16.26 -11.95
CA PHE A 84 4.49 -16.39 -12.10
C PHE A 84 3.79 -15.11 -12.59
N PHE A 85 4.53 -14.04 -12.85
CA PHE A 85 3.95 -12.75 -13.21
C PHE A 85 3.01 -12.83 -14.43
N LYS A 86 3.39 -13.58 -15.47
CA LYS A 86 2.57 -13.73 -16.67
C LYS A 86 1.25 -14.47 -16.43
N GLN A 87 1.16 -15.25 -15.37
CA GLN A 87 -0.03 -16.00 -15.00
C GLN A 87 -1.04 -15.15 -14.20
N ALA A 88 -0.63 -13.94 -13.80
CA ALA A 88 -1.44 -12.96 -13.08
C ALA A 88 -2.19 -13.52 -11.85
N PRO A 89 -1.49 -14.21 -10.90
CA PRO A 89 -2.12 -14.87 -9.75
C PRO A 89 -2.85 -13.88 -8.83
N SER A 90 -2.49 -12.61 -8.85
CA SER A 90 -3.17 -11.56 -8.10
C SER A 90 -4.65 -11.38 -8.47
N LYS A 91 -5.04 -11.77 -9.69
CA LYS A 91 -6.46 -11.77 -10.07
C LYS A 91 -7.26 -12.79 -9.27
N LEU A 92 -6.70 -13.99 -9.09
CA LEU A 92 -7.32 -15.03 -8.25
C LEU A 92 -7.34 -14.59 -6.78
N MET A 93 -6.28 -13.97 -6.30
CA MET A 93 -6.24 -13.43 -4.93
C MET A 93 -7.37 -12.45 -4.67
N PHE A 94 -7.60 -11.47 -5.56
CA PHE A 94 -8.67 -10.50 -5.39
C PHE A 94 -10.07 -11.10 -5.53
N ASP A 95 -10.27 -12.07 -6.39
CA ASP A 95 -11.56 -12.76 -6.52
C ASP A 95 -11.88 -13.59 -5.27
N TYR A 96 -10.90 -14.36 -4.77
CA TYR A 96 -11.02 -15.08 -3.51
C TYR A 96 -11.33 -14.14 -2.34
N LEU A 97 -10.56 -13.05 -2.24
CA LEU A 97 -10.70 -12.10 -1.14
C LEU A 97 -12.06 -11.40 -1.14
N ARG A 98 -12.60 -11.09 -2.31
CA ARG A 98 -13.93 -10.52 -2.45
C ARG A 98 -15.02 -11.43 -1.85
N LEU A 99 -14.92 -12.72 -2.08
CA LEU A 99 -15.86 -13.72 -1.54
C LEU A 99 -15.65 -13.87 -0.03
N TRP A 100 -14.43 -14.05 0.40
CA TRP A 100 -14.04 -14.17 1.80
C TRP A 100 -14.48 -12.94 2.63
N ALA A 101 -14.28 -11.73 2.11
CA ALA A 101 -14.70 -10.49 2.75
C ALA A 101 -16.21 -10.42 2.93
N LYS A 102 -16.97 -10.83 1.90
CA LYS A 102 -18.43 -10.87 1.95
C LYS A 102 -18.95 -11.85 3.01
N GLU A 103 -18.37 -13.05 3.11
CA GLU A 103 -18.72 -14.05 4.13
C GLU A 103 -18.49 -13.54 5.56
N ARG A 104 -17.52 -12.64 5.76
CA ARG A 104 -17.26 -11.97 7.02
C ARG A 104 -18.15 -10.75 7.31
N GLY A 105 -19.08 -10.44 6.41
CA GLY A 105 -19.99 -9.31 6.55
C GLY A 105 -19.42 -7.97 6.12
N ASN A 106 -18.29 -7.96 5.40
CA ASN A 106 -17.76 -6.72 4.82
C ASN A 106 -18.53 -6.37 3.55
N GLU A 107 -18.78 -5.08 3.35
CA GLU A 107 -19.53 -4.54 2.22
C GLU A 107 -18.63 -4.05 1.09
N VAL A 108 -17.38 -3.66 1.41
CA VAL A 108 -16.45 -3.04 0.48
C VAL A 108 -15.11 -3.74 0.47
N LEU A 109 -14.62 -4.08 -0.73
CA LEU A 109 -13.22 -4.40 -0.99
C LEU A 109 -12.56 -3.19 -1.68
N HIS A 110 -11.74 -2.45 -0.93
CA HIS A 110 -11.05 -1.26 -1.40
C HIS A 110 -9.67 -1.62 -1.94
N LEU A 111 -9.46 -1.48 -3.25
CA LEU A 111 -8.19 -1.83 -3.92
C LEU A 111 -7.17 -0.68 -3.95
N GLY A 112 -7.58 0.54 -3.58
CA GLY A 112 -6.75 1.73 -3.72
C GLY A 112 -6.63 2.21 -5.17
N GLY A 113 -5.82 3.23 -5.38
CA GLY A 113 -5.55 3.84 -6.69
C GLY A 113 -4.23 3.39 -7.32
N GLY A 114 -3.73 4.18 -8.28
CA GLY A 114 -2.38 4.10 -8.82
C GLY A 114 -1.35 4.79 -7.94
N VAL A 115 -0.09 4.74 -8.33
CA VAL A 115 1.02 5.34 -7.58
C VAL A 115 0.85 6.85 -7.52
N GLY A 116 0.91 7.41 -6.32
CA GLY A 116 0.72 8.86 -6.10
C GLY A 116 -0.64 9.39 -6.56
N GLY A 117 -1.66 8.52 -6.70
CA GLY A 117 -3.00 8.92 -7.17
C GLY A 117 -3.10 9.09 -8.69
N SER A 118 -2.10 8.67 -9.46
CA SER A 118 -2.09 8.74 -10.92
C SER A 118 -2.98 7.65 -11.55
N LYS A 119 -3.41 7.87 -12.80
CA LYS A 119 -4.10 6.87 -13.62
C LYS A 119 -3.10 6.05 -14.42
N ASP A 120 -2.17 5.42 -13.73
CA ASP A 120 -1.12 4.57 -14.28
C ASP A 120 -1.60 3.13 -14.60
N SER A 121 -0.67 2.25 -14.95
CA SER A 121 -0.98 0.83 -15.24
C SER A 121 -1.58 0.10 -14.03
N LEU A 122 -1.15 0.43 -12.81
CA LEU A 122 -1.70 -0.14 -11.59
C LEU A 122 -3.16 0.30 -11.36
N TYR A 123 -3.47 1.59 -11.61
CA TYR A 123 -4.85 2.07 -11.58
C TYR A 123 -5.72 1.31 -12.58
N HIS A 124 -5.27 1.16 -13.84
CA HIS A 124 -6.03 0.45 -14.86
C HIS A 124 -6.24 -1.03 -14.53
N PHE A 125 -5.23 -1.69 -13.96
CA PHE A 125 -5.37 -3.05 -13.47
C PHE A 125 -6.47 -3.16 -12.40
N LYS A 126 -6.48 -2.28 -11.41
CA LYS A 126 -7.49 -2.25 -10.34
C LYS A 126 -8.88 -1.89 -10.85
N ALA A 127 -8.98 -0.92 -11.76
CA ALA A 127 -10.24 -0.51 -12.40
C ALA A 127 -10.87 -1.62 -13.27
N GLY A 128 -10.11 -2.66 -13.60
CA GLY A 128 -10.60 -3.87 -14.26
C GLY A 128 -11.55 -4.70 -13.40
N PHE A 129 -11.46 -4.60 -12.06
CA PHE A 129 -12.31 -5.35 -11.13
C PHE A 129 -13.64 -4.63 -10.84
N SER A 130 -13.68 -3.31 -10.88
CA SER A 130 -14.88 -2.53 -10.61
C SER A 130 -14.86 -1.19 -11.36
N LYS A 131 -16.04 -0.72 -11.76
CA LYS A 131 -16.24 0.64 -12.30
C LYS A 131 -16.48 1.68 -11.20
N GLN A 132 -16.65 1.25 -9.95
CA GLN A 132 -16.84 2.16 -8.83
C GLN A 132 -15.52 2.82 -8.45
N THR A 133 -15.54 4.13 -8.30
CA THR A 133 -14.41 4.94 -7.84
C THR A 133 -14.88 5.92 -6.80
N HIS A 134 -14.02 6.19 -5.82
CA HIS A 134 -14.26 7.18 -4.77
C HIS A 134 -13.10 8.17 -4.75
N THR A 135 -13.43 9.44 -4.49
CA THR A 135 -12.41 10.48 -4.35
C THR A 135 -11.62 10.24 -3.06
N PHE A 136 -10.30 10.13 -3.17
CA PHE A 136 -9.43 10.12 -2.01
C PHE A 136 -9.24 11.55 -1.52
N LEU A 137 -9.57 11.79 -0.25
CA LEU A 137 -9.45 13.09 0.38
C LEU A 137 -8.40 13.03 1.49
N THR A 138 -7.61 14.08 1.60
CA THR A 138 -6.67 14.29 2.70
C THR A 138 -6.99 15.59 3.43
N LEU A 139 -7.03 15.53 4.76
CA LEU A 139 -7.07 16.72 5.60
C LEU A 139 -5.63 17.12 5.92
N ARG A 140 -5.30 18.38 5.64
CA ARG A 140 -4.04 18.99 6.01
C ARG A 140 -4.30 19.99 7.12
N LEU A 141 -3.79 19.73 8.31
CA LEU A 141 -4.00 20.56 9.48
C LEU A 141 -2.64 20.97 10.06
N ILE A 142 -2.42 22.28 10.16
CA ILE A 142 -1.30 22.86 10.88
C ILE A 142 -1.82 23.21 12.28
N ILE A 143 -1.31 22.54 13.31
CA ILE A 143 -1.76 22.70 14.69
C ILE A 143 -1.03 23.87 15.35
N ASP A 144 0.23 24.11 14.97
CA ASP A 144 1.10 25.14 15.49
C ASP A 144 1.79 25.82 14.29
N GLU A 145 1.25 26.95 13.89
CA GLU A 145 1.74 27.68 12.71
C GLU A 145 3.15 28.24 12.89
N GLU A 146 3.49 28.65 14.11
CA GLU A 146 4.80 29.21 14.42
C GLU A 146 5.90 28.14 14.28
N LYS A 147 5.68 26.97 14.89
CA LYS A 147 6.59 25.81 14.72
C LYS A 147 6.62 25.29 13.30
N TYR A 148 5.50 25.26 12.63
CA TYR A 148 5.44 24.82 11.23
C TYR A 148 6.30 25.75 10.36
N ARG A 149 6.13 27.08 10.49
CA ARG A 149 6.92 28.07 9.73
C ARG A 149 8.41 27.95 10.05
N TYR A 150 8.76 27.83 11.32
CA TYR A 150 10.15 27.62 11.75
C TYR A 150 10.79 26.38 11.08
N LEU A 151 10.07 25.26 11.02
CA LEU A 151 10.55 24.05 10.35
C LEU A 151 10.71 24.25 8.83
N VAL A 152 9.81 25.00 8.20
CA VAL A 152 9.92 25.34 6.77
C VAL A 152 11.13 26.24 6.51
N GLU A 153 11.41 27.22 7.38
CA GLU A 153 12.59 28.08 7.31
C GLU A 153 13.90 27.27 7.43
N LEU A 154 13.97 26.34 8.39
CA LEU A 154 15.11 25.43 8.50
C LEU A 154 15.31 24.58 7.24
N ARG A 155 14.21 24.09 6.66
CA ARG A 155 14.26 23.31 5.42
C ARG A 155 14.68 24.15 4.23
N ALA A 156 14.12 25.34 4.06
CA ALA A 156 14.50 26.27 3.00
C ALA A 156 16.00 26.57 3.05
N LYS A 157 16.51 26.85 4.23
CA LYS A 157 17.96 27.07 4.47
C LYS A 157 18.81 25.86 4.08
N SER A 158 18.36 24.65 4.40
CA SER A 158 19.08 23.40 4.04
C SER A 158 19.10 23.12 2.55
N LEU A 159 18.10 23.61 1.82
CA LEU A 159 17.95 23.43 0.37
C LEU A 159 18.49 24.61 -0.44
N ASN A 160 18.94 25.69 0.24
CA ASN A 160 19.27 26.96 -0.39
C ASN A 160 18.12 27.50 -1.28
N ALA A 161 16.90 27.48 -0.72
CA ALA A 161 15.65 27.90 -1.36
C ALA A 161 14.96 28.97 -0.54
N GLU A 162 13.99 29.68 -1.15
CA GLU A 162 13.16 30.65 -0.44
C GLU A 162 12.01 29.94 0.32
N VAL A 163 11.66 30.47 1.48
CA VAL A 163 10.57 29.93 2.33
C VAL A 163 9.24 29.90 1.57
N GLU A 164 8.94 30.97 0.85
CA GLU A 164 7.70 31.13 0.10
C GLU A 164 7.62 30.14 -1.09
N GLU A 165 8.76 29.75 -1.65
CA GLU A 165 8.83 28.70 -2.67
C GLU A 165 8.34 27.36 -2.09
N LEU A 166 8.82 26.98 -0.90
CA LEU A 166 8.39 25.74 -0.25
C LEU A 166 6.92 25.78 0.17
N LEU A 167 6.46 26.90 0.71
CA LEU A 167 5.07 27.07 1.14
C LEU A 167 4.08 27.03 -0.04
N SER A 168 4.50 27.48 -1.22
CA SER A 168 3.67 27.44 -2.44
C SER A 168 3.56 26.07 -3.07
N THR A 169 4.37 25.09 -2.67
CA THR A 169 4.33 23.73 -3.21
C THR A 169 3.02 23.03 -2.83
N LYS A 170 2.60 22.05 -3.65
CA LYS A 170 1.48 21.17 -3.31
C LYS A 170 1.87 20.09 -2.29
N PHE A 171 3.14 19.96 -1.99
CA PHE A 171 3.65 18.97 -1.05
C PHE A 171 3.35 19.37 0.39
N PHE A 172 2.91 18.43 1.22
CA PHE A 172 2.61 18.68 2.62
C PHE A 172 3.14 17.54 3.51
N PRO A 173 3.77 17.87 4.63
CA PRO A 173 4.12 19.21 5.10
C PRO A 173 5.33 19.80 4.35
N ALA A 174 5.32 21.12 4.09
CA ALA A 174 6.31 21.80 3.26
C ALA A 174 7.75 21.62 3.76
N TYR A 175 7.96 21.50 5.08
CA TYR A 175 9.29 21.25 5.67
C TYR A 175 9.87 19.86 5.36
N ARG A 176 9.12 18.95 4.76
CA ARG A 176 9.59 17.64 4.27
C ARG A 176 9.76 17.60 2.75
N CYS A 177 9.50 18.71 2.06
CA CYS A 177 9.69 18.79 0.62
C CYS A 177 11.15 18.46 0.26
N THR A 178 11.33 17.57 -0.70
CA THR A 178 12.59 17.33 -1.40
C THR A 178 12.45 17.98 -2.76
N LYS A 179 13.42 18.81 -3.17
CA LYS A 179 13.38 19.43 -4.49
C LYS A 179 13.13 18.42 -5.57
#